data_6ef1060095d19a08e5c26fc4acac304f
#
_entry.id   6ef1060095d19a08e5c26fc4acac304f
#
_cell.length_a   1.000
_cell.length_b   1.000
_cell.length_c   1.000
_cell.angle_alpha   90.00
_cell.angle_beta   90.00
_cell.angle_gamma   90.00
#
_symmetry.space_group_name_H-M   'P 1'
#
loop_
_entity.id
_entity.type
_entity.pdbx_description
1 polymer ?
#
loop_
_entity_poly.entity_id
_entity_poly.type
_entity_poly.pdbx_seq_one_letter_code
_entity_poly.pdbx_strand_id
1 'polypeptide(L)'
;MQTIELTHPYKKECIFPEPIVLALGFFDGIHLGHKEVITTAKRVGQERGLKVAVMSFNQHPSVIFQNVDPASIQYVSPLERKKELLEELGVDIFYLVDFTREFGALTPKEFVDQYIVGLNAKVIVAGFDYTYGKRDIANMELLPKYASNRLEIITIDEQKNDSGKISSTAVRDLLLQGDIEQANDLLGYDYIMDGVVVHGFGRGSKMLGFPTANIEVSNDSFLLKNGVYVVEMYVEGKWIPGMASIGINPTFDDVHKVTIEVNLLDFDKDIYHLPVRVKWLKYLRPELKFDGIDALIAQLKQDEQDTRDYFKTKRG
;
A
#
# COMPACT_ATOMS: atom_id res chain seq x y z
N MET A 1 7.56 -8.98 14.06
CA MET A 1 8.51 -7.89 13.64
C MET A 1 8.60 -6.82 14.73
N GLN A 2 9.82 -6.34 15.09
CA GLN A 2 10.00 -5.21 16.01
C GLN A 2 10.00 -3.90 15.19
N THR A 3 9.11 -2.97 15.52
CA THR A 3 9.15 -1.60 14.94
C THR A 3 9.95 -0.68 15.86
N ILE A 4 10.92 0.03 15.30
CA ILE A 4 11.75 1.01 16.00
C ILE A 4 11.56 2.37 15.30
N GLU A 5 10.97 3.32 16.00
CA GLU A 5 10.78 4.68 15.50
C GLU A 5 12.01 5.51 15.78
N LEU A 6 12.50 6.22 14.75
CA LEU A 6 13.70 7.04 14.84
C LEU A 6 13.40 8.48 14.41
N THR A 7 13.57 9.43 15.33
CA THR A 7 13.55 10.86 15.02
C THR A 7 14.98 11.41 15.05
N HIS A 8 15.38 12.16 14.02
CA HIS A 8 16.73 12.71 13.95
C HIS A 8 16.89 13.92 14.89
N PRO A 9 17.98 13.98 15.68
CA PRO A 9 18.98 12.96 15.93
C PRO A 9 18.46 11.86 16.88
N TYR A 10 18.64 10.61 16.53
CA TYR A 10 18.19 9.49 17.34
C TYR A 10 19.20 9.15 18.45
N LYS A 11 18.73 8.47 19.50
CA LYS A 11 19.56 7.98 20.60
C LYS A 11 20.09 6.58 20.25
N LYS A 12 21.37 6.32 20.58
CA LYS A 12 22.00 5.01 20.31
C LYS A 12 21.30 3.83 20.99
N GLU A 13 20.66 4.06 22.12
CA GLU A 13 19.92 3.04 22.86
C GLU A 13 18.68 2.53 22.11
N CYS A 14 18.19 3.28 21.12
CA CYS A 14 17.05 2.87 20.28
C CYS A 14 17.46 1.91 19.17
N ILE A 15 18.77 1.71 18.92
CA ILE A 15 19.27 0.92 17.81
C ILE A 15 19.34 -0.55 18.22
N PHE A 16 18.96 -1.44 17.30
CA PHE A 16 19.18 -2.87 17.48
C PHE A 16 20.70 -3.15 17.63
N PRO A 17 21.15 -3.82 18.72
CA PRO A 17 22.56 -3.83 19.10
C PRO A 17 23.44 -4.72 18.22
N GLU A 18 22.85 -5.68 17.51
CA GLU A 18 23.60 -6.66 16.71
C GLU A 18 23.74 -6.21 15.25
N PRO A 19 24.70 -6.79 14.50
CA PRO A 19 24.80 -6.57 13.06
C PRO A 19 23.55 -7.01 12.29
N ILE A 20 23.19 -6.25 11.25
CA ILE A 20 22.00 -6.50 10.44
C ILE A 20 22.29 -6.49 8.93
N VAL A 21 21.39 -7.11 8.16
CA VAL A 21 21.17 -6.82 6.75
C VAL A 21 20.07 -5.76 6.68
N LEU A 22 20.33 -4.64 6.01
CA LEU A 22 19.41 -3.50 5.92
C LEU A 22 18.90 -3.31 4.51
N ALA A 23 17.59 -3.50 4.30
CA ALA A 23 16.92 -3.17 3.07
C ALA A 23 16.44 -1.70 3.10
N LEU A 24 16.75 -0.95 2.04
CA LEU A 24 16.45 0.48 1.94
C LEU A 24 15.40 0.75 0.87
N GLY A 25 14.36 1.50 1.23
CA GLY A 25 13.32 1.91 0.29
C GLY A 25 12.15 2.63 0.97
N PHE A 26 11.35 3.32 0.19
CA PHE A 26 10.09 3.88 0.69
C PHE A 26 9.02 2.78 0.84
N PHE A 27 9.08 1.76 0.00
CA PHE A 27 8.25 0.54 0.05
C PHE A 27 6.75 0.81 0.06
N ASP A 28 6.29 1.76 -0.77
CA ASP A 28 4.86 1.93 -0.95
C ASP A 28 4.30 0.88 -1.91
N GLY A 29 3.27 0.17 -1.45
CA GLY A 29 2.64 -0.94 -2.17
C GLY A 29 3.39 -2.26 -2.07
N ILE A 30 4.61 -2.33 -1.59
CA ILE A 30 5.45 -3.56 -1.49
C ILE A 30 5.22 -4.50 -2.70
N HIS A 31 5.26 -3.92 -3.92
CA HIS A 31 5.11 -4.63 -5.19
C HIS A 31 6.25 -5.65 -5.42
N LEU A 32 6.16 -6.47 -6.45
CA LEU A 32 7.13 -7.55 -6.73
C LEU A 32 8.59 -7.06 -6.74
N GLY A 33 8.87 -5.85 -7.27
CA GLY A 33 10.22 -5.28 -7.21
C GLY A 33 10.69 -4.98 -5.77
N HIS A 34 9.81 -4.49 -4.91
CA HIS A 34 10.11 -4.31 -3.48
C HIS A 34 10.28 -5.65 -2.76
N LYS A 35 9.45 -6.64 -3.10
CA LYS A 35 9.58 -8.00 -2.54
C LYS A 35 10.93 -8.60 -2.87
N GLU A 36 11.45 -8.40 -4.09
CA GLU A 36 12.79 -8.89 -4.48
C GLU A 36 13.90 -8.29 -3.61
N VAL A 37 13.84 -6.99 -3.31
CA VAL A 37 14.79 -6.34 -2.38
C VAL A 37 14.72 -6.99 -0.99
N ILE A 38 13.52 -7.16 -0.45
CA ILE A 38 13.30 -7.68 0.90
C ILE A 38 13.66 -9.18 1.00
N THR A 39 13.26 -9.98 0.00
CA THR A 39 13.57 -11.41 -0.02
C THR A 39 15.06 -11.68 -0.23
N THR A 40 15.74 -10.85 -1.02
CA THR A 40 17.22 -10.90 -1.13
C THR A 40 17.88 -10.56 0.20
N ALA A 41 17.42 -9.52 0.90
CA ALA A 41 17.92 -9.19 2.23
C ALA A 41 17.71 -10.36 3.21
N LYS A 42 16.54 -11.00 3.15
CA LYS A 42 16.22 -12.17 4.00
C LYS A 42 17.13 -13.36 3.69
N ARG A 43 17.34 -13.69 2.43
CA ARG A 43 18.26 -14.77 2.02
C ARG A 43 19.68 -14.52 2.54
N VAL A 44 20.20 -13.31 2.34
CA VAL A 44 21.53 -12.92 2.83
C VAL A 44 21.60 -12.96 4.37
N GLY A 45 20.55 -12.52 5.05
CA GLY A 45 20.44 -12.61 6.51
C GLY A 45 20.52 -14.06 7.00
N GLN A 46 19.79 -14.97 6.38
CA GLN A 46 19.82 -16.40 6.70
C GLN A 46 21.19 -17.04 6.44
N GLU A 47 21.83 -16.73 5.30
CA GLU A 47 23.15 -17.25 4.94
C GLU A 47 24.24 -16.81 5.92
N ARG A 48 24.09 -15.65 6.56
CA ARG A 48 25.09 -15.03 7.44
C ARG A 48 24.75 -15.05 8.93
N GLY A 49 23.57 -15.56 9.28
CA GLY A 49 23.09 -15.54 10.67
C GLY A 49 22.81 -14.12 11.18
N LEU A 50 22.39 -13.19 10.29
CA LEU A 50 22.09 -11.81 10.62
C LEU A 50 20.58 -11.58 10.61
N LYS A 51 20.11 -10.68 11.48
CA LYS A 51 18.74 -10.18 11.44
C LYS A 51 18.53 -9.28 10.22
N VAL A 52 17.29 -9.30 9.70
CA VAL A 52 16.87 -8.50 8.55
C VAL A 52 16.11 -7.29 9.02
N ALA A 53 16.61 -6.13 8.68
CA ALA A 53 15.94 -4.86 8.92
C ALA A 53 15.49 -4.21 7.61
N VAL A 54 14.36 -3.54 7.66
CA VAL A 54 13.88 -2.62 6.62
C VAL A 54 13.89 -1.21 7.18
N MET A 55 14.39 -0.24 6.43
CA MET A 55 14.25 1.18 6.76
C MET A 55 13.32 1.86 5.76
N SER A 56 12.30 2.52 6.30
CA SER A 56 11.37 3.35 5.54
C SER A 56 10.96 4.59 6.36
N PHE A 57 10.07 5.39 5.83
CA PHE A 57 9.70 6.69 6.38
C PHE A 57 8.22 6.75 6.75
N ASN A 58 7.89 7.59 7.74
CA ASN A 58 6.52 7.86 8.17
C ASN A 58 5.71 8.63 7.13
N GLN A 59 6.37 9.41 6.26
CA GLN A 59 5.74 10.21 5.22
C GLN A 59 6.61 10.26 3.96
N HIS A 60 5.99 10.60 2.83
CA HIS A 60 6.71 10.71 1.57
C HIS A 60 7.67 11.93 1.58
N PRO A 61 8.92 11.78 1.09
CA PRO A 61 9.91 12.88 1.09
C PRO A 61 9.44 14.18 0.41
N SER A 62 8.49 14.12 -0.52
CA SER A 62 7.90 15.30 -1.18
C SER A 62 7.21 16.27 -0.20
N VAL A 63 6.71 15.77 0.93
CA VAL A 63 6.14 16.62 2.00
C VAL A 63 7.15 17.66 2.45
N ILE A 64 8.39 17.26 2.64
CA ILE A 64 9.46 18.13 3.12
C ILE A 64 10.14 18.89 1.99
N PHE A 65 10.48 18.21 0.87
CA PHE A 65 11.26 18.81 -0.21
C PHE A 65 10.45 19.68 -1.16
N GLN A 66 9.17 19.36 -1.35
CA GLN A 66 8.27 20.07 -2.28
C GLN A 66 7.17 20.84 -1.55
N ASN A 67 7.15 20.78 -0.20
CA ASN A 67 6.13 21.41 0.64
C ASN A 67 4.70 20.96 0.26
N VAL A 68 4.54 19.68 -0.09
CA VAL A 68 3.24 19.07 -0.39
C VAL A 68 2.48 18.88 0.93
N ASP A 69 1.18 19.17 0.92
CA ASP A 69 0.34 18.90 2.09
C ASP A 69 0.32 17.39 2.39
N PRO A 70 0.73 16.93 3.58
CA PRO A 70 0.68 15.53 3.97
C PRO A 70 -0.69 14.89 3.77
N ALA A 71 -1.78 15.64 4.00
CA ALA A 71 -3.15 15.16 3.84
C ALA A 71 -3.54 14.89 2.37
N SER A 72 -2.78 15.40 1.40
CA SER A 72 -3.01 15.15 -0.02
C SER A 72 -2.30 13.89 -0.56
N ILE A 73 -1.43 13.27 0.25
CA ILE A 73 -0.67 12.10 -0.18
C ILE A 73 -1.43 10.83 0.16
N GLN A 74 -1.67 10.03 -0.86
CA GLN A 74 -2.28 8.72 -0.73
C GLN A 74 -1.25 7.62 -1.00
N TYR A 75 -1.32 6.54 -0.22
CA TYR A 75 -0.41 5.40 -0.28
C TYR A 75 -1.14 4.14 -0.74
N VAL A 76 -0.50 3.38 -1.61
CA VAL A 76 -0.97 2.04 -2.01
C VAL A 76 -0.96 1.10 -0.81
N SER A 77 0.02 1.27 0.08
CA SER A 77 0.07 0.61 1.38
C SER A 77 0.27 1.64 2.50
N PRO A 78 -0.81 2.15 3.13
CA PRO A 78 -0.73 2.94 4.35
C PRO A 78 0.14 2.24 5.41
N LEU A 79 0.62 2.98 6.40
CA LEU A 79 1.67 2.52 7.32
C LEU A 79 1.35 1.17 7.98
N GLU A 80 0.14 0.98 8.48
CA GLU A 80 -0.22 -0.26 9.15
C GLU A 80 -0.22 -1.44 8.16
N ARG A 81 -0.76 -1.25 6.96
CA ARG A 81 -0.70 -2.29 5.91
C ARG A 81 0.74 -2.58 5.48
N LYS A 82 1.60 -1.58 5.40
CA LYS A 82 3.03 -1.75 5.13
C LYS A 82 3.69 -2.62 6.22
N LYS A 83 3.40 -2.37 7.50
CA LYS A 83 3.93 -3.18 8.61
C LYS A 83 3.50 -4.65 8.49
N GLU A 84 2.24 -4.90 8.20
CA GLU A 84 1.73 -6.27 8.01
C GLU A 84 2.46 -6.99 6.86
N LEU A 85 2.57 -6.34 5.69
CA LEU A 85 3.26 -6.92 4.53
C LEU A 85 4.75 -7.20 4.81
N LEU A 86 5.43 -6.33 5.55
CA LEU A 86 6.82 -6.55 5.97
C LEU A 86 6.93 -7.74 6.94
N GLU A 87 5.99 -7.88 7.87
CA GLU A 87 5.94 -8.99 8.81
C GLU A 87 5.66 -10.32 8.09
N GLU A 88 4.70 -10.34 7.15
CA GLU A 88 4.42 -11.49 6.28
C GLU A 88 5.66 -11.93 5.48
N LEU A 89 6.49 -10.98 5.03
CA LEU A 89 7.76 -11.26 4.36
C LEU A 89 8.87 -11.75 5.31
N GLY A 90 8.62 -11.72 6.62
CA GLY A 90 9.55 -12.21 7.64
C GLY A 90 10.68 -11.24 7.96
N VAL A 91 10.43 -9.95 7.88
CA VAL A 91 11.33 -8.90 8.38
C VAL A 91 11.40 -8.97 9.91
N ASP A 92 12.60 -8.91 10.48
CA ASP A 92 12.78 -8.94 11.93
C ASP A 92 12.60 -7.56 12.55
N ILE A 93 13.11 -6.51 11.88
CA ILE A 93 13.17 -5.13 12.40
C ILE A 93 12.67 -4.16 11.34
N PHE A 94 11.75 -3.28 11.73
CA PHE A 94 11.31 -2.17 10.90
C PHE A 94 11.76 -0.84 11.51
N TYR A 95 12.75 -0.19 10.91
CA TYR A 95 13.13 1.18 11.24
C TYR A 95 12.20 2.16 10.52
N LEU A 96 11.31 2.77 11.27
CA LEU A 96 10.43 3.85 10.80
C LEU A 96 11.07 5.18 11.13
N VAL A 97 11.68 5.81 10.14
CA VAL A 97 12.36 7.10 10.32
C VAL A 97 11.37 8.24 10.11
N ASP A 98 11.32 9.16 11.06
CA ASP A 98 10.57 10.40 10.93
C ASP A 98 11.27 11.33 9.92
N PHE A 99 10.63 11.54 8.75
CA PHE A 99 11.20 12.32 7.65
C PHE A 99 10.98 13.82 7.91
N THR A 100 11.86 14.38 8.76
CA THR A 100 11.86 15.81 9.11
C THR A 100 12.76 16.64 8.18
N ARG A 101 12.71 17.95 8.29
CA ARG A 101 13.63 18.86 7.57
C ARG A 101 15.07 18.63 7.97
N GLU A 102 15.32 18.37 9.24
CA GLU A 102 16.64 18.10 9.80
C GLU A 102 17.21 16.79 9.24
N PHE A 103 16.38 15.73 9.17
CA PHE A 103 16.77 14.47 8.52
C PHE A 103 17.02 14.67 7.02
N GLY A 104 16.14 15.36 6.31
CA GLY A 104 16.27 15.65 4.88
C GLY A 104 17.46 16.56 4.52
N ALA A 105 18.02 17.28 5.49
CA ALA A 105 19.20 18.14 5.32
C ALA A 105 20.53 17.39 5.46
N LEU A 106 20.53 16.11 5.86
CA LEU A 106 21.73 15.31 5.98
C LEU A 106 22.49 15.23 4.64
N THR A 107 23.79 15.42 4.71
CA THR A 107 24.66 15.13 3.57
C THR A 107 24.68 13.62 3.29
N PRO A 108 24.99 13.19 2.05
CA PRO A 108 25.09 11.76 1.73
C PRO A 108 26.03 10.98 2.68
N LYS A 109 27.13 11.61 3.09
CA LYS A 109 28.06 11.00 4.05
C LYS A 109 27.46 10.85 5.44
N GLU A 110 26.77 11.87 5.95
CA GLU A 110 26.11 11.82 7.26
C GLU A 110 24.99 10.78 7.28
N PHE A 111 24.20 10.70 6.21
CA PHE A 111 23.20 9.65 6.08
C PHE A 111 23.83 8.26 6.15
N VAL A 112 24.88 7.99 5.38
CA VAL A 112 25.57 6.69 5.40
C VAL A 112 26.15 6.41 6.77
N ASP A 113 26.83 7.39 7.39
CA ASP A 113 27.44 7.22 8.69
C ASP A 113 26.43 6.97 9.81
N GLN A 114 25.30 7.67 9.80
CA GLN A 114 24.32 7.61 10.89
C GLN A 114 23.24 6.55 10.62
N TYR A 115 22.65 6.51 9.43
CA TYR A 115 21.47 5.69 9.14
C TYR A 115 21.77 4.37 8.43
N ILE A 116 23.02 4.13 8.10
CA ILE A 116 23.49 2.84 7.59
C ILE A 116 24.48 2.21 8.56
N VAL A 117 25.66 2.77 8.67
CA VAL A 117 26.71 2.23 9.55
C VAL A 117 26.32 2.36 11.02
N GLY A 118 25.71 3.50 11.39
CA GLY A 118 25.22 3.75 12.73
C GLY A 118 24.11 2.81 13.17
N LEU A 119 23.31 2.26 12.26
CA LEU A 119 22.31 1.22 12.52
C LEU A 119 22.88 -0.21 12.52
N ASN A 120 24.21 -0.36 12.59
CA ASN A 120 24.91 -1.65 12.59
C ASN A 120 24.75 -2.47 11.29
N ALA A 121 24.39 -1.85 10.16
CA ALA A 121 24.30 -2.56 8.90
C ALA A 121 25.67 -3.10 8.44
N LYS A 122 25.72 -4.38 8.09
CA LYS A 122 26.87 -5.04 7.46
C LYS A 122 26.65 -5.26 5.98
N VAL A 123 25.42 -5.41 5.59
CA VAL A 123 24.99 -5.56 4.21
C VAL A 123 23.83 -4.60 3.96
N ILE A 124 23.86 -3.90 2.84
CA ILE A 124 22.73 -3.12 2.30
C ILE A 124 22.16 -3.85 1.11
N VAL A 125 20.84 -3.87 1.02
CA VAL A 125 20.11 -4.29 -0.18
C VAL A 125 19.15 -3.17 -0.59
N ALA A 126 19.26 -2.69 -1.82
CA ALA A 126 18.39 -1.65 -2.35
C ALA A 126 18.18 -1.81 -3.86
N GLY A 127 17.09 -1.24 -4.38
CA GLY A 127 16.86 -1.15 -5.82
C GLY A 127 17.89 -0.25 -6.50
N PHE A 128 18.16 -0.50 -7.77
CA PHE A 128 19.15 0.26 -8.56
C PHE A 128 18.83 1.77 -8.63
N ASP A 129 17.57 2.14 -8.51
CA ASP A 129 17.08 3.52 -8.59
C ASP A 129 16.93 4.21 -7.22
N TYR A 130 17.34 3.53 -6.13
CA TYR A 130 17.26 4.08 -4.78
C TYR A 130 18.15 5.32 -4.65
N THR A 131 17.57 6.37 -4.04
CA THR A 131 18.26 7.61 -3.71
C THR A 131 18.04 7.96 -2.25
N TYR A 132 19.09 8.47 -1.60
CA TYR A 132 19.08 8.89 -0.20
C TYR A 132 19.39 10.38 -0.02
N GLY A 133 19.06 11.17 -1.05
CA GLY A 133 19.23 12.61 -1.13
C GLY A 133 19.10 13.09 -2.58
N LYS A 134 19.83 14.13 -2.97
CA LYS A 134 19.84 14.58 -4.35
C LYS A 134 20.46 13.50 -5.25
N ARG A 135 19.74 13.16 -6.34
CA ARG A 135 20.05 12.01 -7.20
C ARG A 135 21.45 12.04 -7.81
N ASP A 136 21.99 13.21 -8.07
CA ASP A 136 23.31 13.42 -8.65
C ASP A 136 24.47 13.12 -7.68
N ILE A 137 24.22 13.14 -6.37
CA ILE A 137 25.25 12.93 -5.34
C ILE A 137 24.91 11.83 -4.33
N ALA A 138 23.67 11.32 -4.29
CA ALA A 138 23.18 10.37 -3.28
C ALA A 138 22.38 9.24 -3.94
N ASN A 139 23.06 8.36 -4.65
CA ASN A 139 22.49 7.23 -5.40
C ASN A 139 23.30 5.95 -5.17
N MET A 140 22.86 4.84 -5.73
CA MET A 140 23.51 3.53 -5.55
C MET A 140 24.91 3.44 -6.12
N GLU A 141 25.24 4.18 -7.20
CA GLU A 141 26.57 4.21 -7.80
C GLU A 141 27.60 4.89 -6.88
N LEU A 142 27.17 5.93 -6.15
CA LEU A 142 28.03 6.69 -5.25
C LEU A 142 28.04 6.15 -3.81
N LEU A 143 27.12 5.28 -3.46
CA LEU A 143 27.03 4.68 -2.13
C LEU A 143 28.33 3.98 -1.69
N PRO A 144 29.05 3.21 -2.54
CA PRO A 144 30.33 2.61 -2.18
C PRO A 144 31.39 3.63 -1.73
N LYS A 145 31.43 4.81 -2.35
CA LYS A 145 32.34 5.90 -1.98
C LYS A 145 32.08 6.39 -0.55
N TYR A 146 30.83 6.60 -0.17
CA TYR A 146 30.49 7.05 1.17
C TYR A 146 30.58 5.93 2.21
N ALA A 147 30.33 4.68 1.79
CA ALA A 147 30.47 3.50 2.64
C ALA A 147 31.93 3.19 3.00
N SER A 148 32.89 3.57 2.14
CA SER A 148 34.35 3.43 2.42
C SER A 148 34.71 2.00 2.87
N ASN A 149 34.26 0.98 2.18
CA ASN A 149 34.49 -0.46 2.47
C ASN A 149 33.99 -0.95 3.85
N ARG A 150 33.12 -0.19 4.54
CA ARG A 150 32.59 -0.57 5.87
C ARG A 150 31.48 -1.58 5.83
N LEU A 151 30.88 -1.79 4.67
CA LEU A 151 29.73 -2.67 4.45
C LEU A 151 29.70 -3.19 3.02
N GLU A 152 28.95 -4.26 2.80
CA GLU A 152 28.65 -4.79 1.47
C GLU A 152 27.37 -4.16 0.92
N ILE A 153 27.33 -3.95 -0.38
CA ILE A 153 26.21 -3.34 -1.07
C ILE A 153 25.70 -4.29 -2.15
N ILE A 154 24.45 -4.66 -2.08
CA ILE A 154 23.74 -5.49 -3.05
C ILE A 154 22.69 -4.62 -3.73
N THR A 155 22.84 -4.43 -5.02
CA THR A 155 21.90 -3.68 -5.83
C THR A 155 20.97 -4.65 -6.56
N ILE A 156 19.66 -4.43 -6.45
CA ILE A 156 18.66 -5.21 -7.19
C ILE A 156 18.32 -4.47 -8.48
N ASP A 157 18.46 -5.17 -9.59
CA ASP A 157 18.16 -4.65 -10.92
C ASP A 157 16.66 -4.40 -11.11
N GLU A 158 16.32 -3.63 -12.14
CA GLU A 158 14.95 -3.33 -12.53
C GLU A 158 14.16 -4.61 -12.78
N GLN A 159 13.05 -4.77 -12.04
CA GLN A 159 12.14 -5.86 -12.27
C GLN A 159 11.11 -5.48 -13.34
N LYS A 160 10.87 -6.39 -14.28
CA LYS A 160 9.93 -6.24 -15.38
C LYS A 160 9.05 -7.48 -15.50
N ASN A 161 7.83 -7.28 -15.96
CA ASN A 161 6.96 -8.34 -16.45
C ASN A 161 6.59 -8.07 -17.92
N ASP A 162 5.69 -8.86 -18.49
CA ASP A 162 5.24 -8.72 -19.87
C ASP A 162 4.58 -7.34 -20.15
N SER A 163 4.06 -6.67 -19.11
CA SER A 163 3.43 -5.34 -19.19
C SER A 163 4.41 -4.18 -19.00
N GLY A 164 5.70 -4.45 -18.69
CA GLY A 164 6.73 -3.43 -18.54
C GLY A 164 7.38 -3.37 -17.15
N LYS A 165 7.82 -2.17 -16.74
CA LYS A 165 8.49 -1.94 -15.46
C LYS A 165 7.54 -2.07 -14.29
N ILE A 166 7.95 -2.85 -13.27
CA ILE A 166 7.24 -2.97 -12.01
C ILE A 166 7.64 -1.81 -11.08
N SER A 167 6.69 -0.93 -10.74
CA SER A 167 6.92 0.23 -9.87
C SER A 167 5.63 0.68 -9.17
N SER A 168 5.75 1.42 -8.06
CA SER A 168 4.59 2.01 -7.37
C SER A 168 3.80 2.96 -8.28
N THR A 169 4.46 3.65 -9.22
CA THR A 169 3.78 4.50 -10.22
C THR A 169 2.93 3.66 -11.16
N ALA A 170 3.48 2.58 -11.72
CA ALA A 170 2.71 1.68 -12.60
C ALA A 170 1.50 1.07 -11.87
N VAL A 171 1.67 0.66 -10.61
CA VAL A 171 0.55 0.17 -9.79
C VAL A 171 -0.54 1.24 -9.63
N ARG A 172 -0.17 2.49 -9.28
CA ARG A 172 -1.13 3.58 -9.13
C ARG A 172 -1.87 3.88 -10.44
N ASP A 173 -1.16 3.91 -11.56
CA ASP A 173 -1.74 4.17 -12.87
C ASP A 173 -2.79 3.10 -13.22
N LEU A 174 -2.50 1.82 -12.98
CA LEU A 174 -3.44 0.73 -13.20
C LEU A 174 -4.68 0.83 -12.29
N LEU A 175 -4.50 1.14 -11.00
CA LEU A 175 -5.60 1.34 -10.06
C LEU A 175 -6.51 2.51 -10.49
N LEU A 176 -5.92 3.62 -10.98
CA LEU A 176 -6.66 4.78 -11.52
C LEU A 176 -7.35 4.49 -12.86
N GLN A 177 -6.84 3.55 -13.63
CA GLN A 177 -7.47 3.09 -14.89
C GLN A 177 -8.58 2.05 -14.64
N GLY A 178 -8.64 1.46 -13.44
CA GLY A 178 -9.54 0.37 -13.09
C GLY A 178 -9.02 -1.01 -13.50
N ASP A 179 -7.75 -1.12 -13.88
CA ASP A 179 -7.13 -2.40 -14.24
C ASP A 179 -6.59 -3.11 -12.99
N ILE A 180 -7.53 -3.56 -12.17
CA ILE A 180 -7.26 -4.12 -10.84
C ILE A 180 -6.49 -5.43 -10.94
N GLU A 181 -6.82 -6.26 -11.91
CA GLU A 181 -6.19 -7.57 -12.10
C GLU A 181 -4.69 -7.39 -12.40
N GLN A 182 -4.32 -6.50 -13.32
CA GLN A 182 -2.92 -6.20 -13.60
C GLN A 182 -2.23 -5.49 -12.42
N ALA A 183 -2.91 -4.59 -11.70
CA ALA A 183 -2.35 -3.96 -10.51
C ALA A 183 -2.01 -5.02 -9.43
N ASN A 184 -2.91 -5.99 -9.21
CA ASN A 184 -2.71 -7.10 -8.28
C ASN A 184 -1.55 -8.01 -8.73
N ASP A 185 -1.39 -8.23 -10.04
CA ASP A 185 -0.25 -8.98 -10.59
C ASP A 185 1.08 -8.25 -10.31
N LEU A 186 1.14 -6.91 -10.45
CA LEU A 186 2.34 -6.14 -10.10
C LEU A 186 2.62 -6.13 -8.60
N LEU A 187 1.59 -6.08 -7.78
CA LEU A 187 1.69 -6.16 -6.32
C LEU A 187 2.09 -7.57 -5.85
N GLY A 188 1.65 -8.62 -6.58
CA GLY A 188 1.77 -10.02 -6.17
C GLY A 188 0.89 -10.35 -4.94
N TYR A 189 -0.18 -9.58 -4.74
CA TYR A 189 -1.27 -9.78 -3.78
C TYR A 189 -2.47 -8.93 -4.21
N ASP A 190 -3.67 -9.28 -3.75
CA ASP A 190 -4.87 -8.49 -4.03
C ASP A 190 -4.84 -7.16 -3.25
N TYR A 191 -5.10 -6.05 -3.93
CA TYR A 191 -5.14 -4.73 -3.30
C TYR A 191 -6.23 -4.66 -2.22
N ILE A 192 -5.89 -4.15 -1.04
CA ILE A 192 -6.77 -4.10 0.12
C ILE A 192 -6.87 -2.66 0.63
N MET A 193 -8.10 -2.24 0.93
CA MET A 193 -8.39 -1.04 1.72
C MET A 193 -8.96 -1.45 3.08
N ASP A 194 -8.38 -0.91 4.14
CA ASP A 194 -8.91 -1.02 5.49
C ASP A 194 -9.89 0.12 5.77
N GLY A 195 -10.97 -0.16 6.48
CA GLY A 195 -11.97 0.84 6.80
C GLY A 195 -12.90 0.44 7.93
N VAL A 196 -13.88 1.29 8.19
CA VAL A 196 -14.92 1.06 9.19
C VAL A 196 -16.28 1.22 8.52
N VAL A 197 -17.25 0.36 8.85
CA VAL A 197 -18.61 0.48 8.37
C VAL A 197 -19.32 1.64 9.06
N VAL A 198 -19.81 2.60 8.28
CA VAL A 198 -20.50 3.79 8.77
C VAL A 198 -21.93 3.86 8.27
N HIS A 199 -22.75 4.69 8.92
CA HIS A 199 -24.10 4.97 8.43
C HIS A 199 -24.03 5.77 7.12
N GLY A 200 -24.66 5.25 6.08
CA GLY A 200 -24.85 5.96 4.81
C GLY A 200 -26.05 6.90 4.85
N PHE A 201 -26.26 7.61 3.76
CA PHE A 201 -27.38 8.55 3.62
C PHE A 201 -28.77 7.86 3.57
N GLY A 202 -28.84 6.53 3.67
CA GLY A 202 -30.11 5.77 3.76
C GLY A 202 -31.02 5.85 2.53
N ARG A 203 -30.47 6.33 1.39
CA ARG A 203 -31.25 6.59 0.18
C ARG A 203 -31.50 5.31 -0.63
N GLY A 204 -32.26 4.35 -0.06
CA GLY A 204 -32.94 3.36 -0.91
C GLY A 204 -32.34 1.96 -1.03
N SER A 205 -31.18 1.63 -0.46
CA SER A 205 -30.58 0.30 -0.63
C SER A 205 -31.48 -0.85 -0.13
N LYS A 206 -32.15 -0.68 1.01
CA LYS A 206 -33.13 -1.68 1.51
C LYS A 206 -34.38 -1.79 0.64
N MET A 207 -34.85 -0.67 0.02
CA MET A 207 -35.99 -0.68 -0.86
C MET A 207 -35.72 -1.33 -2.22
N LEU A 208 -34.43 -1.34 -2.66
CA LEU A 208 -34.00 -1.93 -3.93
C LEU A 208 -33.66 -3.41 -3.82
N GLY A 209 -33.64 -3.98 -2.60
CA GLY A 209 -33.24 -5.37 -2.37
C GLY A 209 -31.72 -5.63 -2.37
N PHE A 210 -30.90 -4.56 -2.40
CA PHE A 210 -29.43 -4.63 -2.37
C PHE A 210 -28.90 -3.81 -1.18
N PRO A 211 -28.95 -4.34 0.05
CA PRO A 211 -28.40 -3.63 1.21
C PRO A 211 -26.90 -3.42 1.03
N THR A 212 -26.43 -2.18 1.25
CA THR A 212 -25.02 -1.82 1.15
C THR A 212 -24.46 -1.35 2.49
N ALA A 213 -23.21 -1.71 2.77
CA ALA A 213 -22.39 -1.14 3.82
C ALA A 213 -21.59 0.02 3.26
N ASN A 214 -21.66 1.19 3.90
CA ASN A 214 -20.83 2.33 3.57
C ASN A 214 -19.51 2.19 4.32
N ILE A 215 -18.39 2.27 3.59
CA ILE A 215 -17.06 2.08 4.17
C ILE A 215 -16.33 3.42 4.21
N GLU A 216 -15.95 3.84 5.40
CA GLU A 216 -15.05 4.96 5.60
C GLU A 216 -13.61 4.44 5.69
N VAL A 217 -12.79 4.81 4.70
CA VAL A 217 -11.38 4.46 4.63
C VAL A 217 -10.51 5.60 5.13
N SER A 218 -9.26 5.33 5.49
CA SER A 218 -8.30 6.37 5.87
C SER A 218 -8.05 7.33 4.70
N ASN A 219 -7.87 8.61 5.01
CA ASN A 219 -7.60 9.65 4.01
C ASN A 219 -6.30 9.43 3.23
N ASP A 220 -5.35 8.70 3.80
CA ASP A 220 -4.09 8.34 3.18
C ASP A 220 -4.15 7.06 2.33
N SER A 221 -5.31 6.39 2.24
CA SER A 221 -5.53 5.24 1.37
C SER A 221 -5.64 5.68 -0.10
N PHE A 222 -4.92 4.99 -0.99
CA PHE A 222 -4.98 5.28 -2.42
C PHE A 222 -6.33 4.85 -3.00
N LEU A 223 -7.08 5.81 -3.53
CA LEU A 223 -8.42 5.58 -4.07
C LEU A 223 -8.35 5.06 -5.51
N LEU A 224 -9.30 4.18 -5.82
CA LEU A 224 -9.45 3.59 -7.14
C LEU A 224 -10.30 4.49 -8.07
N LYS A 225 -10.32 4.16 -9.35
CA LYS A 225 -11.25 4.73 -10.33
C LYS A 225 -12.70 4.59 -9.86
N ASN A 226 -13.52 5.58 -10.12
CA ASN A 226 -14.97 5.47 -9.88
C ASN A 226 -15.60 4.36 -10.75
N GLY A 227 -16.52 3.61 -10.16
CA GLY A 227 -17.22 2.52 -10.84
C GLY A 227 -17.60 1.37 -9.91
N VAL A 228 -17.98 0.27 -10.51
CA VAL A 228 -18.44 -0.95 -9.83
C VAL A 228 -17.39 -2.05 -9.95
N TYR A 229 -17.23 -2.81 -8.87
CA TYR A 229 -16.14 -3.78 -8.71
C TYR A 229 -16.63 -5.09 -8.11
N VAL A 230 -15.96 -6.17 -8.45
CA VAL A 230 -15.97 -7.43 -7.68
C VAL A 230 -15.01 -7.27 -6.50
N VAL A 231 -15.48 -7.59 -5.30
CA VAL A 231 -14.70 -7.50 -4.07
C VAL A 231 -14.91 -8.71 -3.17
N GLU A 232 -14.01 -8.90 -2.22
CA GLU A 232 -14.27 -9.64 -0.99
C GLU A 232 -14.13 -8.68 0.18
N MET A 233 -15.01 -8.77 1.16
CA MET A 233 -14.88 -8.01 2.40
C MET A 233 -14.66 -8.94 3.58
N TYR A 234 -13.63 -8.63 4.38
CA TYR A 234 -13.35 -9.36 5.61
C TYR A 234 -14.20 -8.81 6.75
N VAL A 235 -15.05 -9.67 7.27
CA VAL A 235 -15.98 -9.34 8.36
C VAL A 235 -15.97 -10.49 9.36
N GLU A 236 -15.78 -10.21 10.64
CA GLU A 236 -15.85 -11.18 11.74
C GLU A 236 -15.05 -12.49 11.48
N GLY A 237 -13.84 -12.36 10.93
CA GLY A 237 -12.96 -13.51 10.71
C GLY A 237 -13.15 -14.24 9.37
N LYS A 238 -13.99 -13.73 8.46
CA LYS A 238 -14.27 -14.37 7.17
C LYS A 238 -14.23 -13.39 6.01
N TRP A 239 -13.70 -13.84 4.87
CA TRP A 239 -13.84 -13.16 3.60
C TRP A 239 -15.18 -13.52 2.97
N ILE A 240 -15.98 -12.50 2.66
CA ILE A 240 -17.33 -12.64 2.09
C ILE A 240 -17.31 -11.98 0.71
N PRO A 241 -17.70 -12.71 -0.36
CA PRO A 241 -17.84 -12.15 -1.69
C PRO A 241 -18.86 -11.00 -1.73
N GLY A 242 -18.60 -10.02 -2.58
CA GLY A 242 -19.49 -8.89 -2.76
C GLY A 242 -19.19 -8.10 -4.02
N MET A 243 -20.04 -7.13 -4.28
CA MET A 243 -19.81 -6.08 -5.26
C MET A 243 -19.72 -4.73 -4.54
N ALA A 244 -18.86 -3.85 -5.03
CA ALA A 244 -18.67 -2.53 -4.45
C ALA A 244 -18.83 -1.44 -5.49
N SER A 245 -19.29 -0.27 -5.07
CA SER A 245 -19.25 0.95 -5.88
C SER A 245 -18.34 2.00 -5.23
N ILE A 246 -17.53 2.66 -6.04
CA ILE A 246 -16.84 3.89 -5.69
C ILE A 246 -17.48 5.01 -6.51
N GLY A 247 -18.01 6.01 -5.82
CA GLY A 247 -18.68 7.14 -6.45
C GLY A 247 -18.37 8.46 -5.74
N ILE A 248 -18.73 9.57 -6.40
CA ILE A 248 -18.63 10.91 -5.83
C ILE A 248 -20.03 11.40 -5.54
N ASN A 249 -20.36 11.57 -4.26
CA ASN A 249 -21.59 12.24 -3.88
C ASN A 249 -21.37 13.75 -3.79
N PRO A 250 -22.08 14.57 -4.59
CA PRO A 250 -22.08 16.01 -4.39
C PRO A 250 -22.78 16.30 -3.05
N THR A 251 -22.04 16.80 -2.07
CA THR A 251 -22.59 17.36 -0.85
C THR A 251 -22.96 18.83 -1.06
N PHE A 252 -23.87 19.37 -0.24
CA PHE A 252 -24.34 20.77 -0.33
C PHE A 252 -23.23 21.81 -0.10
N ASP A 253 -22.04 21.39 0.38
CA ASP A 253 -20.91 22.26 0.71
C ASP A 253 -19.73 22.18 -0.30
N ASP A 254 -19.99 21.84 -1.56
CA ASP A 254 -18.97 21.70 -2.64
C ASP A 254 -17.81 20.72 -2.34
N VAL A 255 -17.88 19.96 -1.26
CA VAL A 255 -16.91 18.93 -0.95
C VAL A 255 -17.34 17.62 -1.62
N HIS A 256 -16.67 17.25 -2.69
CA HIS A 256 -16.87 15.96 -3.36
C HIS A 256 -16.29 14.84 -2.47
N LYS A 257 -17.11 14.29 -1.58
CA LYS A 257 -16.69 13.14 -0.76
C LYS A 257 -16.83 11.86 -1.58
N VAL A 258 -15.73 11.14 -1.74
CA VAL A 258 -15.75 9.79 -2.31
C VAL A 258 -16.49 8.87 -1.35
N THR A 259 -17.42 8.08 -1.88
CA THR A 259 -18.18 7.08 -1.13
C THR A 259 -17.82 5.69 -1.64
N ILE A 260 -17.63 4.77 -0.71
CA ILE A 260 -17.42 3.36 -0.98
C ILE A 260 -18.61 2.61 -0.38
N GLU A 261 -19.37 1.96 -1.23
CA GLU A 261 -20.52 1.16 -0.82
C GLU A 261 -20.29 -0.30 -1.23
N VAL A 262 -20.45 -1.23 -0.30
CA VAL A 262 -20.26 -2.67 -0.53
C VAL A 262 -21.55 -3.42 -0.26
N ASN A 263 -22.06 -4.15 -1.26
CA ASN A 263 -23.09 -5.15 -1.12
C ASN A 263 -22.46 -6.53 -1.00
N LEU A 264 -22.67 -7.19 0.13
CA LEU A 264 -22.18 -8.54 0.39
C LEU A 264 -23.17 -9.59 -0.10
N LEU A 265 -22.70 -10.58 -0.82
CA LEU A 265 -23.53 -11.66 -1.33
C LEU A 265 -23.94 -12.60 -0.19
N ASP A 266 -25.23 -12.95 -0.15
CA ASP A 266 -25.81 -13.91 0.81
C ASP A 266 -25.51 -13.55 2.29
N PHE A 267 -25.52 -12.24 2.59
CA PHE A 267 -25.21 -11.70 3.91
C PHE A 267 -26.25 -10.67 4.37
N ASP A 268 -26.76 -10.79 5.59
CA ASP A 268 -27.86 -9.98 6.11
C ASP A 268 -27.65 -9.44 7.55
N LYS A 269 -26.43 -9.59 8.09
CA LYS A 269 -26.12 -9.13 9.45
C LYS A 269 -25.91 -7.63 9.51
N ASP A 270 -26.20 -7.05 10.68
CA ASP A 270 -25.78 -5.70 11.02
C ASP A 270 -24.27 -5.69 11.36
N ILE A 271 -23.53 -4.84 10.67
CA ILE A 271 -22.07 -4.71 10.79
C ILE A 271 -21.61 -3.26 10.98
N TYR A 272 -22.52 -2.36 11.37
CA TYR A 272 -22.15 -0.99 11.65
C TYR A 272 -21.07 -0.88 12.71
N HIS A 273 -20.16 0.07 12.51
CA HIS A 273 -19.01 0.36 13.38
C HIS A 273 -17.96 -0.75 13.46
N LEU A 274 -18.11 -1.84 12.72
CA LEU A 274 -17.07 -2.87 12.67
C LEU A 274 -15.92 -2.45 11.76
N PRO A 275 -14.66 -2.74 12.15
CA PRO A 275 -13.51 -2.66 11.24
C PRO A 275 -13.63 -3.74 10.18
N VAL A 276 -13.36 -3.37 8.94
CA VAL A 276 -13.44 -4.25 7.79
C VAL A 276 -12.25 -4.04 6.86
N ARG A 277 -11.99 -5.04 6.01
CA ARG A 277 -11.03 -4.97 4.91
C ARG A 277 -11.74 -5.25 3.60
N VAL A 278 -11.54 -4.42 2.61
CA VAL A 278 -12.10 -4.62 1.27
C VAL A 278 -10.98 -4.99 0.32
N LYS A 279 -11.04 -6.19 -0.21
CA LYS A 279 -10.12 -6.72 -1.23
C LYS A 279 -10.72 -6.46 -2.61
N TRP A 280 -9.99 -5.75 -3.46
CA TRP A 280 -10.43 -5.34 -4.79
C TRP A 280 -9.91 -6.34 -5.82
N LEU A 281 -10.82 -6.93 -6.60
CA LEU A 281 -10.50 -8.08 -7.44
C LEU A 281 -10.63 -7.79 -8.94
N LYS A 282 -11.71 -7.10 -9.33
CA LYS A 282 -11.99 -6.81 -10.74
C LYS A 282 -12.87 -5.59 -10.90
N TYR A 283 -12.60 -4.77 -11.88
CA TYR A 283 -13.47 -3.68 -12.32
C TYR A 283 -14.56 -4.24 -13.24
N LEU A 284 -15.83 -3.96 -12.95
CA LEU A 284 -16.97 -4.41 -13.77
C LEU A 284 -17.37 -3.35 -14.79
N ARG A 285 -17.61 -2.12 -14.33
CA ARG A 285 -18.12 -1.04 -15.19
C ARG A 285 -17.98 0.34 -14.55
N PRO A 286 -18.09 1.43 -15.36
CA PRO A 286 -18.22 2.78 -14.81
C PRO A 286 -19.59 2.98 -14.13
N GLU A 287 -19.72 4.09 -13.37
CA GLU A 287 -21.01 4.56 -12.92
C GLU A 287 -21.92 4.90 -14.12
N LEU A 288 -23.19 4.54 -14.01
CA LEU A 288 -24.22 4.79 -15.03
C LEU A 288 -25.33 5.64 -14.45
N LYS A 289 -25.93 6.50 -15.27
CA LYS A 289 -27.20 7.18 -14.98
C LYS A 289 -28.35 6.31 -15.48
N PHE A 290 -29.37 6.17 -14.68
CA PHE A 290 -30.55 5.36 -15.00
C PHE A 290 -31.79 6.22 -15.13
N ASP A 291 -32.63 5.94 -16.11
CA ASP A 291 -33.88 6.65 -16.37
C ASP A 291 -35.05 6.19 -15.45
N GLY A 292 -34.76 5.35 -14.46
CA GLY A 292 -35.74 4.89 -13.49
C GLY A 292 -35.21 3.76 -12.59
N ILE A 293 -36.04 3.44 -11.58
CA ILE A 293 -35.73 2.43 -10.56
C ILE A 293 -35.59 1.03 -11.18
N ASP A 294 -36.45 0.67 -12.12
CA ASP A 294 -36.44 -0.67 -12.74
C ASP A 294 -35.15 -0.92 -13.53
N ALA A 295 -34.63 0.08 -14.26
CA ALA A 295 -33.36 0.00 -14.97
C ALA A 295 -32.20 -0.13 -14.00
N LEU A 296 -32.20 0.58 -12.88
CA LEU A 296 -31.20 0.44 -11.82
C LEU A 296 -31.23 -0.97 -11.22
N ILE A 297 -32.39 -1.50 -10.86
CA ILE A 297 -32.55 -2.85 -10.30
C ILE A 297 -32.05 -3.92 -11.30
N ALA A 298 -32.36 -3.76 -12.58
CA ALA A 298 -31.91 -4.69 -13.62
C ALA A 298 -30.38 -4.70 -13.71
N GLN A 299 -29.74 -3.53 -13.66
CA GLN A 299 -28.28 -3.44 -13.68
C GLN A 299 -27.64 -4.02 -12.41
N LEU A 300 -28.20 -3.75 -11.23
CA LEU A 300 -27.70 -4.32 -9.97
C LEU A 300 -27.76 -5.85 -9.97
N LYS A 301 -28.81 -6.44 -10.55
CA LYS A 301 -28.92 -7.89 -10.74
C LYS A 301 -27.87 -8.43 -11.70
N GLN A 302 -27.56 -7.68 -12.75
CA GLN A 302 -26.48 -8.07 -13.68
C GLN A 302 -25.13 -8.02 -12.99
N ASP A 303 -24.84 -6.93 -12.24
CA ASP A 303 -23.60 -6.79 -11.46
C ASP A 303 -23.43 -7.92 -10.43
N GLU A 304 -24.51 -8.31 -9.76
CA GLU A 304 -24.52 -9.45 -8.85
C GLU A 304 -24.22 -10.77 -9.59
N GLN A 305 -24.85 -10.98 -10.76
CA GLN A 305 -24.63 -12.19 -11.56
C GLN A 305 -23.17 -12.26 -12.04
N ASP A 306 -22.63 -11.17 -12.56
CA ASP A 306 -21.23 -11.06 -13.01
C ASP A 306 -20.26 -11.32 -11.86
N THR A 307 -20.58 -10.81 -10.66
CA THR A 307 -19.80 -11.06 -9.44
C THR A 307 -19.83 -12.53 -9.05
N ARG A 308 -21.01 -13.17 -9.06
CA ARG A 308 -21.16 -14.61 -8.77
C ARG A 308 -20.39 -15.48 -9.78
N ASP A 309 -20.42 -15.11 -11.05
CA ASP A 309 -19.75 -15.87 -12.12
C ASP A 309 -18.23 -15.71 -12.02
N TYR A 310 -17.71 -14.55 -11.63
CA TYR A 310 -16.29 -14.37 -11.31
C TYR A 310 -15.82 -15.35 -10.23
N PHE A 311 -16.56 -15.48 -9.12
CA PHE A 311 -16.18 -16.38 -8.04
C PHE A 311 -16.33 -17.87 -8.40
N LYS A 312 -17.29 -18.22 -9.27
CA LYS A 312 -17.39 -19.60 -9.79
C LYS A 312 -16.15 -19.96 -10.62
N THR A 313 -15.69 -19.06 -11.48
CA THR A 313 -14.52 -19.30 -12.35
C THR A 313 -13.21 -19.40 -11.55
N LYS A 314 -13.05 -18.63 -10.45
CA LYS A 314 -11.85 -18.70 -9.59
C LYS A 314 -11.78 -19.95 -8.69
N ARG A 315 -12.91 -20.64 -8.44
CA ARG A 315 -12.99 -21.84 -7.59
C ARG A 315 -12.86 -23.17 -8.35
N GLY A 316 -12.87 -23.14 -9.68
CA GLY A 316 -12.65 -24.28 -10.58
C GLY A 316 -11.21 -24.35 -11.03
#